data_5c9cdab55f4fdce805caf5e1598b60d4
#
_entry.id   5c9cdab55f4fdce805caf5e1598b60d4
#
_cell.length_a   1.000
_cell.length_b   1.000
_cell.length_c   1.000
_cell.angle_alpha   90.00
_cell.angle_beta   90.00
_cell.angle_gamma   90.00
#
_symmetry.space_group_name_H-M   'P 1'
#
loop_
_entity.id
_entity.type
_entity.pdbx_description
1 polymer ?
#
loop_
_entity_poly.entity_id
_entity_poly.type
_entity_poly.pdbx_seq_one_letter_code
_entity_poly.pdbx_strand_id
1 'polypeptide(L)'
;MNHNIIITSAGQRVALVRDFKETLVRFYAEAKVFTTDMNPELAPAAYVSDGCFEVLRVTDENYISQLLDICKKNEIGMIVPTIDTELLVLAENKKLFNDNDIIVCVSDLDFIKVCRDKRNTGDFLEKHNIRVPKAVDKYNPTFPLFAKPYDGSLSTNLHYIKNAEELTQDILDDPKLLFMEYIDKETYKEYTIDMYYGTDNCVKCIVPRERIKIRAGEINKGRTVKCPLMDYIKERLDKIEGCIGCICIQVFFN
;
A
#
# COMPACT_ATOMS: atom_id res chain seq x y z
N MET A 1 -7.13 24.05 -14.32
CA MET A 1 -6.82 22.93 -13.41
C MET A 1 -5.69 23.39 -12.50
N ASN A 2 -5.85 23.24 -11.19
CA ASN A 2 -4.81 23.59 -10.22
C ASN A 2 -3.69 22.54 -10.29
N HIS A 3 -2.43 22.96 -10.11
CA HIS A 3 -1.29 22.08 -10.24
C HIS A 3 -0.59 21.78 -8.90
N ASN A 4 -1.04 22.40 -7.81
CA ASN A 4 -0.54 22.08 -6.48
C ASN A 4 -0.91 20.64 -6.10
N ILE A 5 0.01 19.97 -5.41
CA ILE A 5 -0.16 18.58 -4.95
C ILE A 5 -0.17 18.58 -3.43
N ILE A 6 -1.00 17.71 -2.85
CA ILE A 6 -0.94 17.42 -1.42
C ILE A 6 -0.64 15.93 -1.20
N ILE A 7 0.39 15.64 -0.41
CA ILE A 7 0.77 14.28 -0.01
C ILE A 7 0.23 14.06 1.39
N THR A 8 -0.74 13.15 1.53
CA THR A 8 -1.39 12.91 2.81
C THR A 8 -0.61 11.93 3.66
N SER A 9 -0.68 12.10 4.99
CA SER A 9 0.03 11.27 6.00
C SER A 9 1.51 11.10 5.67
N ALA A 10 2.17 12.19 5.26
CA ALA A 10 3.51 12.15 4.69
C ALA A 10 4.58 11.65 5.67
N GLY A 11 4.42 11.92 6.99
CA GLY A 11 5.27 11.36 8.04
C GLY A 11 6.77 11.51 7.77
N GLN A 12 7.47 10.39 7.61
CA GLN A 12 8.93 10.35 7.36
C GLN A 12 9.33 10.37 5.88
N ARG A 13 8.39 10.59 4.95
CA ARG A 13 8.62 10.43 3.50
C ARG A 13 9.27 11.66 2.84
N VAL A 14 10.40 12.11 3.42
CA VAL A 14 11.18 13.27 2.96
C VAL A 14 11.60 13.15 1.50
N ALA A 15 12.12 11.98 1.10
CA ALA A 15 12.55 11.75 -0.27
C ALA A 15 11.38 11.89 -1.25
N LEU A 16 10.23 11.29 -0.95
CA LEU A 16 9.03 11.38 -1.78
C LEU A 16 8.60 12.83 -2.02
N VAL A 17 8.55 13.64 -0.95
CA VAL A 17 8.19 15.07 -1.07
C VAL A 17 9.18 15.82 -1.94
N ARG A 18 10.49 15.59 -1.77
CA ARG A 18 11.53 16.22 -2.59
C ARG A 18 11.42 15.82 -4.07
N ASP A 19 11.20 14.55 -4.34
CA ASP A 19 11.06 14.03 -5.70
C ASP A 19 9.82 14.63 -6.41
N PHE A 20 8.69 14.77 -5.69
CA PHE A 20 7.52 15.47 -6.19
C PHE A 20 7.82 16.94 -6.47
N LYS A 21 8.47 17.67 -5.56
CA LYS A 21 8.85 19.09 -5.76
C LYS A 21 9.76 19.25 -6.97
N GLU A 22 10.85 18.46 -7.02
CA GLU A 22 11.80 18.52 -8.13
C GLU A 22 11.16 18.23 -9.48
N THR A 23 10.24 17.24 -9.51
CA THR A 23 9.55 16.87 -10.73
C THR A 23 8.49 17.90 -11.12
N LEU A 24 7.71 18.38 -10.17
CA LEU A 24 6.57 19.26 -10.42
C LEU A 24 7.02 20.59 -11.05
N VAL A 25 8.09 21.19 -10.55
CA VAL A 25 8.58 22.47 -11.07
C VAL A 25 9.06 22.40 -12.53
N ARG A 26 9.42 21.21 -13.03
CA ARG A 26 9.80 21.01 -14.44
C ARG A 26 8.64 21.19 -15.40
N PHE A 27 7.42 20.99 -14.91
CA PHE A 27 6.18 21.10 -15.69
C PHE A 27 5.41 22.37 -15.35
N TYR A 28 5.43 22.79 -14.08
CA TYR A 28 4.64 23.87 -13.53
C TYR A 28 5.48 24.67 -12.51
N ALA A 29 6.17 25.71 -12.97
CA ALA A 29 7.18 26.44 -12.21
C ALA A 29 6.68 27.00 -10.85
N GLU A 30 5.40 27.41 -10.77
CA GLU A 30 4.81 28.03 -9.58
C GLU A 30 4.04 27.01 -8.69
N ALA A 31 3.97 25.74 -9.12
CA ALA A 31 3.21 24.74 -8.39
C ALA A 31 3.95 24.30 -7.11
N LYS A 32 3.16 23.99 -6.08
CA LYS A 32 3.62 23.68 -4.72
C LYS A 32 3.27 22.25 -4.34
N VAL A 33 4.09 21.69 -3.46
CA VAL A 33 3.85 20.38 -2.85
C VAL A 33 3.62 20.56 -1.35
N PHE A 34 2.39 20.37 -0.94
CA PHE A 34 1.96 20.39 0.45
C PHE A 34 1.94 19.00 1.05
N THR A 35 1.87 18.92 2.37
CA THR A 35 1.72 17.66 3.12
C THR A 35 0.61 17.78 4.16
N THR A 36 0.10 16.63 4.61
CA THR A 36 -0.70 16.56 5.83
C THR A 36 -0.10 15.56 6.81
N ASP A 37 -0.30 15.81 8.09
CA ASP A 37 0.01 14.87 9.17
C ASP A 37 -0.90 15.19 10.36
N MET A 38 -1.14 14.20 11.25
CA MET A 38 -1.86 14.45 12.52
C MET A 38 -1.02 15.28 13.50
N ASN A 39 0.32 15.23 13.35
CA ASN A 39 1.28 15.97 14.17
C ASN A 39 2.39 16.53 13.26
N PRO A 40 2.16 17.64 12.55
CA PRO A 40 3.13 18.22 11.62
C PRO A 40 4.53 18.44 12.21
N GLU A 41 4.60 18.80 13.48
CA GLU A 41 5.88 19.02 14.17
C GLU A 41 6.73 17.76 14.30
N LEU A 42 6.11 16.58 14.32
CA LEU A 42 6.76 15.27 14.41
C LEU A 42 6.95 14.60 13.04
N ALA A 43 6.52 15.26 11.95
CA ALA A 43 6.60 14.73 10.60
C ALA A 43 7.77 15.35 9.82
N PRO A 44 8.91 14.67 9.66
CA PRO A 44 10.07 15.21 8.91
C PRO A 44 9.74 15.68 7.50
N ALA A 45 8.75 15.08 6.83
CA ALA A 45 8.29 15.47 5.50
C ALA A 45 7.68 16.89 5.48
N ALA A 46 7.08 17.34 6.59
CA ALA A 46 6.51 18.67 6.74
C ALA A 46 7.56 19.78 6.51
N TYR A 47 8.79 19.57 6.99
CA TYR A 47 9.87 20.56 6.94
C TYR A 47 10.51 20.73 5.55
N VAL A 48 10.20 19.85 4.60
CA VAL A 48 10.68 19.92 3.22
C VAL A 48 9.57 20.23 2.22
N SER A 49 8.31 20.22 2.65
CA SER A 49 7.15 20.63 1.85
C SER A 49 7.00 22.15 1.78
N ASP A 50 6.11 22.64 0.93
CA ASP A 50 5.79 24.08 0.83
C ASP A 50 4.77 24.52 1.88
N GLY A 51 4.31 23.59 2.71
CA GLY A 51 3.45 23.77 3.87
C GLY A 51 2.86 22.43 4.31
N CYS A 52 2.60 22.31 5.60
CA CYS A 52 1.97 21.12 6.18
C CYS A 52 0.72 21.51 6.96
N PHE A 53 -0.34 20.74 6.80
CA PHE A 53 -1.60 20.97 7.50
C PHE A 53 -1.86 19.83 8.49
N GLU A 54 -2.25 20.22 9.70
CA GLU A 54 -2.75 19.27 10.69
C GLU A 54 -4.12 18.76 10.25
N VAL A 55 -4.31 17.43 10.30
CA VAL A 55 -5.56 16.78 9.95
C VAL A 55 -6.03 15.84 11.05
N LEU A 56 -7.33 15.63 11.09
CA LEU A 56 -7.98 14.63 11.93
C LEU A 56 -7.53 13.21 11.54
N ARG A 57 -7.82 12.24 12.40
CA ARG A 57 -7.63 10.83 12.03
C ARG A 57 -8.50 10.47 10.85
N VAL A 58 -8.02 9.59 9.97
CA VAL A 58 -8.77 9.10 8.81
C VAL A 58 -10.12 8.43 9.19
N THR A 59 -10.25 7.96 10.43
CA THR A 59 -11.48 7.37 10.97
C THR A 59 -12.46 8.40 11.54
N ASP A 60 -12.10 9.68 11.59
CA ASP A 60 -12.98 10.76 12.01
C ASP A 60 -13.97 11.11 10.89
N GLU A 61 -15.23 11.29 11.23
CA GLU A 61 -16.29 11.63 10.26
C GLU A 61 -16.05 12.94 9.52
N ASN A 62 -15.30 13.86 10.12
CA ASN A 62 -14.96 15.16 9.55
C ASN A 62 -13.65 15.17 8.74
N TYR A 63 -12.92 14.06 8.66
CA TYR A 63 -11.64 13.99 7.95
C TYR A 63 -11.75 14.41 6.49
N ILE A 64 -12.72 13.87 5.76
CA ILE A 64 -12.91 14.16 4.33
C ILE A 64 -13.33 15.61 4.09
N SER A 65 -14.24 16.17 4.91
CA SER A 65 -14.64 17.58 4.79
C SER A 65 -13.47 18.52 5.09
N GLN A 66 -12.67 18.23 6.12
CA GLN A 66 -11.48 19.00 6.44
C GLN A 66 -10.44 18.95 5.31
N LEU A 67 -10.17 17.76 4.76
CA LEU A 67 -9.22 17.59 3.66
C LEU A 67 -9.68 18.35 2.40
N LEU A 68 -10.97 18.29 2.08
CA LEU A 68 -11.55 19.03 0.95
C LEU A 68 -11.39 20.53 1.13
N ASP A 69 -11.65 21.06 2.33
CA ASP A 69 -11.49 22.48 2.64
C ASP A 69 -10.02 22.94 2.52
N ILE A 70 -9.08 22.11 3.01
CA ILE A 70 -7.64 22.35 2.82
C ILE A 70 -7.30 22.42 1.33
N CYS A 71 -7.79 21.44 0.55
CA CYS A 71 -7.54 21.40 -0.88
C CYS A 71 -8.08 22.63 -1.61
N LYS A 72 -9.29 23.07 -1.32
CA LYS A 72 -9.89 24.25 -1.93
C LYS A 72 -9.13 25.54 -1.59
N LYS A 73 -8.79 25.73 -0.31
CA LYS A 73 -8.08 26.93 0.17
C LYS A 73 -6.67 27.07 -0.41
N ASN A 74 -6.03 25.95 -0.76
CA ASN A 74 -4.65 25.92 -1.23
C ASN A 74 -4.53 25.54 -2.71
N GLU A 75 -5.63 25.60 -3.46
CA GLU A 75 -5.67 25.32 -4.91
C GLU A 75 -5.04 23.97 -5.27
N ILE A 76 -5.31 22.94 -4.48
CA ILE A 76 -4.80 21.58 -4.72
C ILE A 76 -5.53 20.95 -5.90
N GLY A 77 -4.77 20.47 -6.87
CA GLY A 77 -5.30 19.71 -8.01
C GLY A 77 -5.13 18.20 -7.89
N MET A 78 -4.28 17.73 -6.95
CA MET A 78 -4.05 16.29 -6.78
C MET A 78 -3.77 15.92 -5.33
N ILE A 79 -4.38 14.84 -4.86
CA ILE A 79 -4.12 14.18 -3.57
C ILE A 79 -3.35 12.89 -3.80
N VAL A 80 -2.23 12.73 -3.09
CA VAL A 80 -1.38 11.52 -3.12
C VAL A 80 -1.36 10.88 -1.74
N PRO A 81 -2.13 9.79 -1.49
CA PRO A 81 -2.11 9.10 -0.21
C PRO A 81 -0.85 8.27 -0.03
N THR A 82 -0.38 8.15 1.22
CA THR A 82 0.85 7.40 1.54
C THR A 82 0.68 6.28 2.55
N ILE A 83 -0.50 6.12 3.15
CA ILE A 83 -0.82 5.03 4.07
C ILE A 83 -2.05 4.26 3.61
N ASP A 84 -2.05 2.96 3.84
CA ASP A 84 -3.11 2.05 3.38
C ASP A 84 -4.46 2.27 4.08
N THR A 85 -4.48 2.84 5.28
CA THR A 85 -5.71 3.18 5.99
C THR A 85 -6.51 4.31 5.35
N GLU A 86 -5.88 5.20 4.56
CA GLU A 86 -6.54 6.28 3.82
C GLU A 86 -7.19 5.80 2.52
N LEU A 87 -6.68 4.69 1.93
CA LEU A 87 -7.05 4.31 0.57
C LEU A 87 -8.55 4.04 0.40
N LEU A 88 -9.17 3.34 1.37
CA LEU A 88 -10.60 3.03 1.31
C LEU A 88 -11.45 4.31 1.39
N VAL A 89 -11.20 5.14 2.39
CA VAL A 89 -11.94 6.39 2.63
C VAL A 89 -11.81 7.34 1.45
N LEU A 90 -10.61 7.47 0.88
CA LEU A 90 -10.38 8.30 -0.29
C LEU A 90 -11.04 7.73 -1.57
N ALA A 91 -11.02 6.41 -1.75
CA ALA A 91 -11.68 5.77 -2.88
C ALA A 91 -13.21 5.92 -2.82
N GLU A 92 -13.81 5.79 -1.64
CA GLU A 92 -15.24 6.03 -1.41
C GLU A 92 -15.66 7.48 -1.70
N ASN A 93 -14.76 8.43 -1.47
CA ASN A 93 -15.01 9.86 -1.66
C ASN A 93 -14.36 10.42 -2.95
N LYS A 94 -13.80 9.57 -3.83
CA LYS A 94 -13.12 9.98 -5.06
C LYS A 94 -13.99 10.88 -5.94
N LYS A 95 -15.28 10.56 -6.05
CA LYS A 95 -16.23 11.39 -6.81
C LYS A 95 -16.38 12.79 -6.23
N LEU A 96 -16.46 12.93 -4.90
CA LEU A 96 -16.58 14.25 -4.24
C LEU A 96 -15.39 15.15 -4.59
N PHE A 97 -14.17 14.61 -4.55
CA PHE A 97 -12.97 15.38 -4.93
C PHE A 97 -12.95 15.70 -6.42
N ASN A 98 -13.28 14.73 -7.29
CA ASN A 98 -13.32 14.95 -8.74
C ASN A 98 -14.35 16.01 -9.15
N ASP A 99 -15.52 16.05 -8.51
CA ASP A 99 -16.55 17.09 -8.72
C ASP A 99 -16.04 18.50 -8.31
N ASN A 100 -14.91 18.60 -7.60
CA ASN A 100 -14.23 19.84 -7.23
C ASN A 100 -12.87 20.01 -7.96
N ASP A 101 -12.69 19.37 -9.12
CA ASP A 101 -11.46 19.42 -9.92
C ASP A 101 -10.19 18.94 -9.20
N ILE A 102 -10.33 18.05 -8.21
CA ILE A 102 -9.22 17.47 -7.44
C ILE A 102 -9.08 15.98 -7.78
N ILE A 103 -7.96 15.60 -8.35
CA ILE A 103 -7.64 14.21 -8.67
C ILE A 103 -7.19 13.50 -7.38
N VAL A 104 -7.81 12.38 -7.06
CA VAL A 104 -7.31 11.49 -5.98
C VAL A 104 -6.52 10.35 -6.60
N CYS A 105 -5.22 10.29 -6.29
CA CYS A 105 -4.31 9.26 -6.81
C CYS A 105 -4.50 7.94 -6.05
N VAL A 106 -5.66 7.35 -6.22
CA VAL A 106 -6.08 6.07 -5.61
C VAL A 106 -6.80 5.22 -6.66
N SER A 107 -6.63 3.93 -6.59
CA SER A 107 -7.36 2.97 -7.44
C SER A 107 -8.87 3.01 -7.16
N ASP A 108 -9.65 2.37 -7.99
CA ASP A 108 -11.09 2.31 -7.81
C ASP A 108 -11.47 1.49 -6.57
N LEU A 109 -12.61 1.81 -5.99
CA LEU A 109 -13.07 1.27 -4.71
C LEU A 109 -13.08 -0.27 -4.69
N ASP A 110 -13.54 -0.90 -5.77
CA ASP A 110 -13.62 -2.36 -5.83
C ASP A 110 -12.24 -3.02 -5.82
N PHE A 111 -11.26 -2.43 -6.53
CA PHE A 111 -9.89 -2.93 -6.48
C PHE A 111 -9.23 -2.69 -5.11
N ILE A 112 -9.49 -1.54 -4.47
CA ILE A 112 -9.03 -1.30 -3.09
C ILE A 112 -9.60 -2.35 -2.13
N LYS A 113 -10.88 -2.72 -2.22
CA LYS A 113 -11.48 -3.79 -1.41
C LYS A 113 -10.81 -5.14 -1.63
N VAL A 114 -10.43 -5.46 -2.87
CA VAL A 114 -9.64 -6.68 -3.16
C VAL A 114 -8.30 -6.64 -2.43
N CYS A 115 -7.58 -5.53 -2.48
CA CYS A 115 -6.26 -5.39 -1.86
C CYS A 115 -6.30 -5.38 -0.32
N ARG A 116 -7.40 -4.92 0.29
CA ARG A 116 -7.54 -4.79 1.74
C ARG A 116 -7.83 -6.12 2.45
N ASP A 117 -8.36 -7.11 1.76
CA ASP A 117 -8.64 -8.45 2.29
C ASP A 117 -7.74 -9.48 1.60
N LYS A 118 -6.86 -10.11 2.38
CA LYS A 118 -5.91 -11.09 1.85
C LYS A 118 -6.56 -12.34 1.24
N ARG A 119 -7.82 -12.63 1.57
CA ARG A 119 -8.61 -13.70 0.94
C ARG A 119 -8.94 -13.32 -0.49
N ASN A 120 -9.50 -12.11 -0.67
CA ASN A 120 -9.82 -11.57 -1.99
C ASN A 120 -8.55 -11.35 -2.83
N THR A 121 -7.45 -10.90 -2.19
CA THR A 121 -6.15 -10.75 -2.84
C THR A 121 -5.63 -12.11 -3.33
N GLY A 122 -5.76 -13.17 -2.52
CA GLY A 122 -5.40 -14.53 -2.93
C GLY A 122 -6.16 -14.99 -4.16
N ASP A 123 -7.49 -14.91 -4.12
CA ASP A 123 -8.36 -15.27 -5.24
C ASP A 123 -8.05 -14.47 -6.51
N PHE A 124 -7.76 -13.17 -6.35
CA PHE A 124 -7.36 -12.30 -7.46
C PHE A 124 -6.04 -12.76 -8.09
N LEU A 125 -5.03 -13.05 -7.28
CA LEU A 125 -3.72 -13.49 -7.76
C LEU A 125 -3.80 -14.85 -8.46
N GLU A 126 -4.55 -15.81 -7.91
CA GLU A 126 -4.76 -17.12 -8.53
C GLU A 126 -5.45 -17.03 -9.89
N LYS A 127 -6.46 -16.16 -10.04
CA LYS A 127 -7.12 -15.86 -11.34
C LYS A 127 -6.13 -15.30 -12.38
N HIS A 128 -5.05 -14.67 -11.94
CA HIS A 128 -3.97 -14.17 -12.80
C HIS A 128 -2.79 -15.16 -12.92
N ASN A 129 -2.98 -16.42 -12.54
CA ASN A 129 -1.96 -17.48 -12.55
C ASN A 129 -0.71 -17.14 -11.73
N ILE A 130 -0.89 -16.42 -10.61
CA ILE A 130 0.14 -16.16 -9.61
C ILE A 130 -0.11 -17.07 -8.42
N ARG A 131 0.89 -17.88 -8.07
CA ARG A 131 0.79 -18.82 -6.95
C ARG A 131 0.71 -18.06 -5.63
N VAL A 132 -0.21 -18.49 -4.77
CA VAL A 132 -0.33 -18.03 -3.39
C VAL A 132 0.00 -19.18 -2.41
N PRO A 133 0.39 -18.89 -1.16
CA PRO A 133 0.56 -19.93 -0.16
C PRO A 133 -0.74 -20.74 0.01
N LYS A 134 -0.63 -22.07 0.01
CA LYS A 134 -1.79 -22.94 0.12
C LYS A 134 -2.47 -22.78 1.49
N ALA A 135 -3.80 -22.69 1.48
CA ALA A 135 -4.56 -22.71 2.71
C ALA A 135 -4.38 -24.06 3.45
N VAL A 136 -4.30 -23.99 4.77
CA VAL A 136 -4.20 -25.15 5.66
C VAL A 136 -5.47 -25.23 6.50
N ASP A 137 -6.07 -26.43 6.59
CA ASP A 137 -7.16 -26.68 7.52
C ASP A 137 -6.65 -26.63 8.96
N LYS A 138 -7.10 -25.66 9.74
CA LYS A 138 -6.66 -25.45 11.11
C LYS A 138 -7.04 -26.59 12.08
N TYR A 139 -7.99 -27.44 11.70
CA TYR A 139 -8.42 -28.61 12.50
C TYR A 139 -7.73 -29.91 12.09
N ASN A 140 -7.08 -29.91 10.90
CA ASN A 140 -6.25 -31.03 10.45
C ASN A 140 -4.95 -30.47 9.79
N PRO A 141 -4.11 -29.77 10.56
CA PRO A 141 -3.01 -29.00 10.02
C PRO A 141 -1.82 -29.89 9.61
N THR A 142 -1.09 -29.41 8.61
CA THR A 142 0.28 -29.86 8.32
C THR A 142 1.28 -28.83 8.84
N PHE A 143 2.37 -29.26 9.45
CA PHE A 143 3.37 -28.38 10.02
C PHE A 143 4.69 -28.40 9.21
N PRO A 144 5.48 -27.31 9.23
CA PRO A 144 5.16 -26.03 9.84
C PRO A 144 4.09 -25.25 9.04
N LEU A 145 3.31 -24.44 9.73
CA LEU A 145 2.33 -23.56 9.11
C LEU A 145 2.51 -22.10 9.54
N PHE A 146 1.88 -21.20 8.82
CA PHE A 146 1.89 -19.77 9.09
C PHE A 146 0.46 -19.25 9.22
N ALA A 147 0.20 -18.42 10.24
CA ALA A 147 -1.09 -17.77 10.38
C ALA A 147 -0.95 -16.25 10.48
N LYS A 148 -1.85 -15.52 9.82
CA LYS A 148 -1.88 -14.06 9.81
C LYS A 148 -3.31 -13.54 9.64
N PRO A 149 -3.63 -12.33 10.16
CA PRO A 149 -4.92 -11.71 9.93
C PRO A 149 -5.18 -11.42 8.44
N TYR A 150 -6.41 -11.65 7.98
CA TYR A 150 -6.78 -11.35 6.60
C TYR A 150 -6.80 -9.84 6.31
N ASP A 151 -7.07 -9.01 7.30
CA ASP A 151 -7.16 -7.54 7.23
C ASP A 151 -5.99 -6.81 7.92
N GLY A 152 -4.99 -7.56 8.41
CA GLY A 152 -3.86 -7.02 9.17
C GLY A 152 -2.83 -6.28 8.31
N SER A 153 -2.15 -5.31 8.92
CA SER A 153 -1.01 -4.57 8.38
C SER A 153 0.15 -4.55 9.38
N LEU A 154 1.30 -4.00 8.97
CA LEU A 154 2.50 -3.81 9.82
C LEU A 154 3.03 -5.08 10.50
N SER A 155 2.78 -6.25 9.94
CA SER A 155 3.21 -7.55 10.51
C SER A 155 2.72 -7.82 11.94
N THR A 156 1.53 -7.34 12.29
CA THR A 156 0.92 -7.61 13.58
C THR A 156 0.20 -8.96 13.59
N ASN A 157 0.17 -9.61 14.76
CA ASN A 157 -0.52 -10.90 15.01
C ASN A 157 -0.13 -11.99 13.99
N LEU A 158 1.18 -12.15 13.75
CA LEU A 158 1.73 -13.19 12.89
C LEU A 158 2.18 -14.37 13.73
N HIS A 159 1.83 -15.58 13.30
CA HIS A 159 2.19 -16.83 14.00
C HIS A 159 2.94 -17.77 13.06
N TYR A 160 4.16 -18.15 13.44
CA TYR A 160 4.89 -19.25 12.85
C TYR A 160 4.76 -20.45 13.78
N ILE A 161 4.07 -21.48 13.35
CA ILE A 161 3.65 -22.62 14.17
C ILE A 161 4.36 -23.87 13.63
N LYS A 162 5.30 -24.38 14.42
CA LYS A 162 6.19 -25.49 14.01
C LYS A 162 5.58 -26.87 14.22
N ASN A 163 4.72 -26.99 15.22
CA ASN A 163 4.14 -28.26 15.64
C ASN A 163 2.78 -28.03 16.35
N ALA A 164 2.10 -29.11 16.69
CA ALA A 164 0.78 -29.05 17.30
C ALA A 164 0.75 -28.40 18.69
N GLU A 165 1.87 -28.44 19.44
CA GLU A 165 1.93 -27.84 20.78
C GLU A 165 1.91 -26.31 20.73
N GLU A 166 2.41 -25.71 19.64
CA GLU A 166 2.41 -24.25 19.42
C GLU A 166 1.04 -23.74 18.88
N LEU A 167 0.16 -24.63 18.41
CA LEU A 167 -1.17 -24.28 17.91
C LEU A 167 -2.17 -24.22 19.09
N THR A 168 -2.15 -23.10 19.80
CA THR A 168 -2.99 -22.88 20.97
C THR A 168 -4.47 -22.65 20.62
N GLN A 169 -5.37 -22.83 21.60
CA GLN A 169 -6.80 -22.60 21.42
C GLN A 169 -7.10 -21.14 21.03
N ASP A 170 -6.40 -20.18 21.60
CA ASP A 170 -6.56 -18.75 21.27
C ASP A 170 -6.27 -18.46 19.80
N ILE A 171 -5.24 -19.12 19.22
CA ILE A 171 -4.94 -19.01 17.78
C ILE A 171 -6.03 -19.67 16.94
N LEU A 172 -6.54 -20.83 17.37
CA LEU A 172 -7.62 -21.54 16.66
C LEU A 172 -8.94 -20.76 16.68
N ASP A 173 -9.21 -20.06 17.76
CA ASP A 173 -10.48 -19.33 17.97
C ASP A 173 -10.47 -17.92 17.38
N ASP A 174 -9.31 -17.39 16.97
CA ASP A 174 -9.25 -16.08 16.31
C ASP A 174 -9.88 -16.16 14.90
N PRO A 175 -11.06 -15.51 14.69
CA PRO A 175 -11.77 -15.57 13.41
C PRO A 175 -11.07 -14.78 12.29
N LYS A 176 -10.09 -13.95 12.64
CA LYS A 176 -9.36 -13.14 11.67
C LYS A 176 -8.16 -13.85 11.05
N LEU A 177 -7.69 -14.92 11.65
CA LEU A 177 -6.49 -15.61 11.17
C LEU A 177 -6.78 -16.49 9.95
N LEU A 178 -5.95 -16.31 8.93
CA LEU A 178 -5.79 -17.22 7.80
C LEU A 178 -4.64 -18.16 8.09
N PHE A 179 -4.87 -19.45 7.93
CA PHE A 179 -3.87 -20.50 8.10
C PHE A 179 -3.38 -20.95 6.73
N MET A 180 -2.07 -21.00 6.55
CA MET A 180 -1.45 -21.32 5.28
C MET A 180 -0.13 -22.09 5.46
N GLU A 181 0.34 -22.71 4.40
CA GLU A 181 1.67 -23.32 4.37
C GLU A 181 2.74 -22.29 4.74
N TYR A 182 3.75 -22.73 5.45
CA TYR A 182 4.94 -21.91 5.71
C TYR A 182 5.87 -21.94 4.49
N ILE A 183 6.25 -20.76 4.03
CA ILE A 183 7.27 -20.62 2.99
C ILE A 183 8.63 -20.43 3.64
N ASP A 184 9.51 -21.40 3.41
CA ASP A 184 10.83 -21.42 4.02
C ASP A 184 11.74 -20.32 3.48
N LYS A 185 12.20 -19.44 4.37
CA LYS A 185 13.06 -18.29 4.04
C LYS A 185 14.53 -18.68 3.77
N GLU A 186 14.94 -19.91 4.06
CA GLU A 186 16.26 -20.41 3.66
C GLU A 186 16.26 -20.80 2.18
N THR A 187 15.12 -21.27 1.67
CA THR A 187 14.94 -21.66 0.27
C THR A 187 14.50 -20.49 -0.60
N TYR A 188 13.66 -19.58 -0.08
CA TYR A 188 13.08 -18.47 -0.80
C TYR A 188 13.53 -17.13 -0.24
N LYS A 189 13.82 -16.19 -1.13
CA LYS A 189 14.02 -14.79 -0.76
C LYS A 189 12.70 -14.04 -0.82
N GLU A 190 12.52 -13.09 0.09
CA GLU A 190 11.35 -12.23 0.14
C GLU A 190 11.59 -10.94 -0.63
N TYR A 191 10.64 -10.57 -1.48
CA TYR A 191 10.67 -9.33 -2.27
C TYR A 191 9.41 -8.51 -2.02
N THR A 192 9.56 -7.19 -2.07
CA THR A 192 8.46 -6.27 -2.36
C THR A 192 8.62 -5.83 -3.81
N ILE A 193 7.57 -5.96 -4.61
CA ILE A 193 7.54 -5.49 -5.99
C ILE A 193 6.66 -4.26 -6.02
N ASP A 194 7.26 -3.10 -6.25
CA ASP A 194 6.55 -1.85 -6.45
C ASP A 194 6.17 -1.72 -7.91
N MET A 195 4.92 -1.39 -8.18
CA MET A 195 4.37 -1.21 -9.53
C MET A 195 3.67 0.13 -9.62
N TYR A 196 3.73 0.73 -10.81
CA TYR A 196 2.97 1.93 -11.11
C TYR A 196 2.06 1.67 -12.31
N TYR A 197 0.77 1.95 -12.14
CA TYR A 197 -0.25 1.83 -13.17
C TYR A 197 -0.72 3.21 -13.64
N GLY A 198 -0.80 3.37 -14.96
CA GLY A 198 -1.32 4.58 -15.57
C GLY A 198 -2.85 4.67 -15.49
N THR A 199 -3.41 5.78 -15.95
CA THR A 199 -4.86 5.99 -16.05
C THR A 199 -5.55 5.06 -17.05
N ASP A 200 -4.78 4.37 -17.88
CA ASP A 200 -5.23 3.31 -18.80
C ASP A 200 -5.29 1.93 -18.11
N ASN A 201 -5.04 1.86 -16.81
CA ASN A 201 -4.94 0.67 -15.97
C ASN A 201 -3.81 -0.31 -16.39
N CYS A 202 -2.85 0.16 -17.20
CA CYS A 202 -1.71 -0.64 -17.63
C CYS A 202 -0.46 -0.31 -16.79
N VAL A 203 0.33 -1.34 -16.50
CA VAL A 203 1.58 -1.19 -15.77
C VAL A 203 2.60 -0.38 -16.58
N LYS A 204 3.21 0.61 -15.94
CA LYS A 204 4.24 1.48 -16.54
C LYS A 204 5.62 1.21 -15.97
N CYS A 205 5.68 0.71 -14.72
CA CYS A 205 6.93 0.45 -14.03
C CYS A 205 6.77 -0.74 -13.08
N ILE A 206 7.79 -1.60 -12.99
CA ILE A 206 7.87 -2.74 -12.06
C ILE A 206 9.26 -2.74 -11.46
N VAL A 207 9.35 -2.64 -10.14
CA VAL A 207 10.61 -2.52 -9.41
C VAL A 207 10.67 -3.54 -8.27
N PRO A 208 11.31 -4.71 -8.47
CA PRO A 208 11.53 -5.66 -7.41
C PRO A 208 12.60 -5.15 -6.42
N ARG A 209 12.28 -5.21 -5.13
CA ARG A 209 13.19 -4.91 -4.03
C ARG A 209 13.34 -6.13 -3.12
N GLU A 210 14.53 -6.71 -3.06
CA GLU A 210 14.87 -7.77 -2.11
C GLU A 210 14.81 -7.23 -0.68
N ARG A 211 14.12 -7.93 0.22
CA ARG A 211 13.91 -7.57 1.63
C ARG A 211 15.04 -8.17 2.48
N ILE A 212 16.17 -7.48 2.62
CA ILE A 212 17.35 -7.97 3.34
C ILE A 212 17.13 -7.88 4.86
N LYS A 213 16.56 -6.77 5.33
CA LYS A 213 16.20 -6.57 6.75
C LYS A 213 14.87 -5.88 6.86
N ILE A 214 14.00 -6.45 7.68
CA ILE A 214 12.64 -5.96 7.92
C ILE A 214 12.56 -5.39 9.33
N ARG A 215 11.85 -4.27 9.50
CA ARG A 215 11.51 -3.68 10.79
C ARG A 215 10.05 -3.25 10.76
N ALA A 216 9.24 -3.71 11.72
CA ALA A 216 7.80 -3.41 11.79
C ALA A 216 7.05 -3.62 10.46
N GLY A 217 7.35 -4.74 9.76
CA GLY A 217 6.73 -5.08 8.47
C GLY A 217 7.28 -4.34 7.25
N GLU A 218 8.08 -3.28 7.44
CA GLU A 218 8.65 -2.48 6.36
C GLU A 218 10.10 -2.84 6.05
N ILE A 219 10.56 -2.56 4.83
CA ILE A 219 11.95 -2.76 4.43
C ILE A 219 12.82 -1.72 5.15
N ASN A 220 13.65 -2.18 6.08
CA ASN A 220 14.69 -1.37 6.72
C ASN A 220 15.99 -1.35 5.90
N LYS A 221 16.38 -2.52 5.35
CA LYS A 221 17.46 -2.63 4.36
C LYS A 221 16.97 -3.48 3.20
N GLY A 222 17.10 -2.96 2.01
CA GLY A 222 16.69 -3.62 0.78
C GLY A 222 17.64 -3.33 -0.36
N ARG A 223 17.46 -4.06 -1.44
CA ARG A 223 18.22 -3.89 -2.67
C ARG A 223 17.28 -3.98 -3.85
N THR A 224 17.25 -2.93 -4.67
CA THR A 224 16.57 -2.98 -5.97
C THR A 224 17.34 -3.93 -6.89
N VAL A 225 16.62 -4.85 -7.52
CA VAL A 225 17.22 -5.87 -8.39
C VAL A 225 16.46 -5.99 -9.70
N LYS A 226 17.21 -6.24 -10.77
CA LYS A 226 16.64 -6.70 -12.04
C LYS A 226 16.67 -8.21 -12.03
N CYS A 227 15.51 -8.84 -12.03
CA CYS A 227 15.38 -10.31 -11.94
C CYS A 227 14.15 -10.80 -12.71
N PRO A 228 14.00 -12.11 -12.95
CA PRO A 228 12.89 -12.69 -13.71
C PRO A 228 11.48 -12.35 -13.18
N LEU A 229 11.36 -11.93 -11.91
CA LEU A 229 10.08 -11.47 -11.36
C LEU A 229 9.47 -10.30 -12.14
N MET A 230 10.29 -9.45 -12.78
CA MET A 230 9.78 -8.32 -13.57
C MET A 230 8.93 -8.82 -14.75
N ASP A 231 9.48 -9.76 -15.52
CA ASP A 231 8.79 -10.32 -16.68
C ASP A 231 7.60 -11.19 -16.25
N TYR A 232 7.78 -11.98 -15.20
CA TYR A 232 6.72 -12.82 -14.62
C TYR A 232 5.50 -11.99 -14.19
N ILE A 233 5.72 -10.88 -13.49
CA ILE A 233 4.65 -9.99 -13.03
C ILE A 233 4.05 -9.22 -14.20
N LYS A 234 4.87 -8.72 -15.12
CA LYS A 234 4.40 -8.00 -16.29
C LYS A 234 3.47 -8.86 -17.15
N GLU A 235 3.84 -10.11 -17.40
CA GLU A 235 3.03 -11.04 -18.20
C GLU A 235 1.63 -11.29 -17.59
N ARG A 236 1.52 -11.26 -16.23
CA ARG A 236 0.30 -11.63 -15.50
C ARG A 236 -0.52 -10.45 -15.01
N LEU A 237 0.12 -9.33 -14.74
CA LEU A 237 -0.49 -8.14 -14.19
C LEU A 237 -0.22 -6.89 -15.06
N ASP A 238 -0.08 -7.06 -16.39
CA ASP A 238 0.15 -5.94 -17.31
C ASP A 238 -1.00 -4.93 -17.28
N LYS A 239 -2.23 -5.41 -17.12
CA LYS A 239 -3.42 -4.59 -17.01
C LYS A 239 -4.31 -5.09 -15.87
N ILE A 240 -4.65 -4.20 -14.96
CA ILE A 240 -5.58 -4.48 -13.85
C ILE A 240 -6.68 -3.42 -13.89
N GLU A 241 -7.92 -3.85 -14.10
CA GLU A 241 -9.08 -2.96 -14.14
C GLU A 241 -9.23 -2.20 -12.81
N GLY A 242 -9.45 -0.89 -12.88
CA GLY A 242 -9.58 -0.02 -11.71
C GLY A 242 -8.28 0.25 -10.96
N CYS A 243 -7.14 -0.30 -11.37
CA CYS A 243 -5.86 -0.05 -10.75
C CYS A 243 -5.19 1.20 -11.34
N ILE A 244 -4.88 2.18 -10.48
CA ILE A 244 -4.22 3.43 -10.85
C ILE A 244 -3.21 3.80 -9.75
N GLY A 245 -2.04 4.34 -10.16
CA GLY A 245 -1.03 4.81 -9.24
C GLY A 245 -0.10 3.69 -8.75
N CYS A 246 0.44 3.86 -7.56
CA CYS A 246 1.41 2.92 -6.98
C CYS A 246 0.70 1.81 -6.22
N ILE A 247 1.05 0.57 -6.53
CA ILE A 247 0.71 -0.61 -5.71
C ILE A 247 1.97 -1.42 -5.44
N CYS A 248 1.95 -2.22 -4.40
CA CYS A 248 3.01 -3.17 -4.14
C CYS A 248 2.46 -4.54 -3.75
N ILE A 249 3.20 -5.60 -4.14
CA ILE A 249 2.96 -6.95 -3.67
C ILE A 249 4.22 -7.50 -2.99
N GLN A 250 4.01 -8.37 -2.01
CA GLN A 250 5.10 -9.11 -1.37
C GLN A 250 5.09 -10.54 -1.89
N VAL A 251 6.24 -11.02 -2.32
CA VAL A 251 6.39 -12.35 -2.91
C VAL A 251 7.61 -13.07 -2.36
N PHE A 252 7.55 -14.38 -2.32
CA PHE A 252 8.69 -15.26 -2.13
C PHE A 252 9.12 -15.82 -3.48
N PHE A 253 10.43 -15.76 -3.76
CA PHE A 253 11.01 -16.19 -5.02
C PHE A 253 12.37 -16.84 -4.80
N ASN A 254 12.67 -17.92 -5.53
CA ASN A 254 13.95 -18.67 -5.52
C ASN A 254 14.56 -18.76 -6.92
#